data_d7e4284049c13c20177e725bab9e4f72
#
_entry.id   d7e4284049c13c20177e725bab9e4f72
#
_cell.length_a   1.000
_cell.length_b   1.000
_cell.length_c   1.000
_cell.angle_alpha   90.00
_cell.angle_beta   90.00
_cell.angle_gamma   90.00
#
_symmetry.space_group_name_H-M   'P 1'
#
loop_
_entity.id
_entity.type
_entity.pdbx_description
1 polymer ?
#
loop_
_entity_poly.entity_id
_entity_poly.type
_entity_poly.pdbx_seq_one_letter_code
_entity_poly.pdbx_strand_id
1 'polypeptide(L)'
;MPWVSAKDMSDFWLEDAEDHLTALGVENASRIVPAGTVLMLVRGMTLHNRVPICRVATDVAFNQDVKAVLPKEGLCARFLPYLLVGNHDRLHERVDSAGHGTGRLNTDEILSLPVFVPSKTEQADIAAIGEGLDERIHNLRQTNATLEAIAAALFKSWFVDFDGVPPEDMQQSELGLIPKGWQVASLDSIADYLNGLALQKFPPEGDTEFVPVIKIAQLRAGNTKGADKASTKLKPEYIVEDGDVLFSWSGSLEVEVWTGGRGALNQHLFKITSREVPKWFYYFATRQHLPDFRAIAAGKATTMGHIQRGHLTAAKVAVPPPDQMAKHDVVIAPLFDQKINNALQVRTLANLRDALLPRLISGKLRGAQ
;
A
#
# COMPACT_ATOMS: atom_id res chain seq x y z
N MET A 1 12.10 22.15 -0.65
CA MET A 1 11.37 21.80 -1.88
C MET A 1 11.48 20.30 -2.09
N PRO A 2 10.39 19.57 -2.32
CA PRO A 2 10.45 18.13 -2.60
C PRO A 2 11.33 17.81 -3.81
N TRP A 3 12.13 16.75 -3.72
CA TRP A 3 13.00 16.27 -4.79
C TRP A 3 12.60 14.86 -5.21
N VAL A 4 11.87 14.77 -6.32
CA VAL A 4 11.19 13.56 -6.78
C VAL A 4 12.13 12.60 -7.48
N SER A 5 12.03 11.34 -7.09
CA SER A 5 12.72 10.20 -7.69
C SER A 5 11.74 9.03 -7.93
N ALA A 6 12.23 7.92 -8.46
CA ALA A 6 11.40 6.74 -8.73
C ALA A 6 10.67 6.19 -7.50
N LYS A 7 11.21 6.34 -6.29
CA LYS A 7 10.62 5.83 -5.04
C LYS A 7 9.37 6.59 -4.64
N ASP A 8 9.26 7.87 -5.04
CA ASP A 8 8.16 8.76 -4.66
C ASP A 8 6.95 8.62 -5.60
N MET A 9 7.14 8.00 -6.78
CA MET A 9 6.11 7.90 -7.83
C MET A 9 5.20 6.67 -7.67
N SER A 10 4.72 6.40 -6.46
CA SER A 10 3.82 5.28 -6.17
C SER A 10 2.37 5.57 -6.54
N ASP A 11 1.95 6.81 -6.35
CA ASP A 11 0.58 7.29 -6.50
C ASP A 11 0.42 8.28 -7.67
N PHE A 12 -0.83 8.47 -8.10
CA PHE A 12 -1.14 9.44 -9.14
C PHE A 12 -0.95 10.89 -8.66
N TRP A 13 -1.39 11.21 -7.44
CA TRP A 13 -1.14 12.50 -6.81
C TRP A 13 0.17 12.45 -6.02
N LEU A 14 1.10 13.34 -6.36
CA LEU A 14 2.37 13.51 -5.67
C LEU A 14 2.33 14.79 -4.86
N GLU A 15 2.15 14.68 -3.55
CA GLU A 15 2.07 15.81 -2.62
C GLU A 15 3.42 16.21 -2.06
N ASP A 16 4.29 15.22 -1.82
CA ASP A 16 5.59 15.38 -1.22
C ASP A 16 6.57 14.30 -1.72
N ALA A 17 7.84 14.39 -1.36
CA ALA A 17 8.87 13.41 -1.65
C ALA A 17 9.65 13.10 -0.37
N GLU A 18 10.29 11.93 -0.32
CA GLU A 18 11.12 11.55 0.83
C GLU A 18 12.32 12.50 1.01
N ASP A 19 12.93 12.90 -0.11
CA ASP A 19 14.07 13.81 -0.10
C ASP A 19 13.65 15.24 -0.44
N HIS A 20 14.32 16.23 0.18
CA HIS A 20 14.06 17.64 -0.02
C HIS A 20 15.34 18.41 -0.34
N LEU A 21 15.24 19.37 -1.25
CA LEU A 21 16.32 20.32 -1.54
C LEU A 21 16.27 21.50 -0.55
N THR A 22 17.46 21.93 -0.12
CA THR A 22 17.64 23.21 0.58
C THR A 22 17.45 24.38 -0.39
N ALA A 23 17.36 25.62 0.10
CA ALA A 23 17.27 26.81 -0.75
C ALA A 23 18.45 26.90 -1.73
N LEU A 24 19.68 26.63 -1.28
CA LEU A 24 20.87 26.58 -2.12
C LEU A 24 20.81 25.45 -3.15
N GLY A 25 20.26 24.29 -2.79
CA GLY A 25 19.99 23.18 -3.70
C GLY A 25 19.02 23.57 -4.80
N VAL A 26 17.96 24.29 -4.48
CA VAL A 26 16.98 24.81 -5.44
C VAL A 26 17.62 25.78 -6.44
N GLU A 27 18.48 26.69 -5.97
CA GLU A 27 19.17 27.67 -6.83
C GLU A 27 20.16 27.03 -7.80
N ASN A 28 20.84 25.95 -7.40
CA ASN A 28 21.91 25.32 -8.15
C ASN A 28 21.51 24.01 -8.83
N ALA A 29 20.36 23.46 -8.48
CA ALA A 29 19.93 22.18 -8.99
C ALA A 29 18.85 22.36 -10.03
N SER A 30 18.83 21.48 -10.92
CA SER A 30 17.70 20.77 -11.46
C SER A 30 16.50 21.58 -11.95
N ARG A 31 15.76 20.92 -12.74
CA ARG A 31 14.50 21.39 -13.32
C ARG A 31 13.43 21.42 -12.24
N ILE A 32 12.88 22.58 -12.00
CA ILE A 32 11.71 22.78 -11.14
C ILE A 32 10.49 22.86 -12.03
N VAL A 33 9.39 22.27 -11.59
CA VAL A 33 8.10 22.34 -12.25
C VAL A 33 7.01 22.76 -11.27
N PRO A 34 6.03 23.55 -11.74
CA PRO A 34 4.93 24.01 -10.89
C PRO A 34 3.91 22.90 -10.63
N ALA A 35 3.12 23.12 -9.57
CA ALA A 35 1.93 22.31 -9.30
C ALA A 35 1.07 22.05 -10.56
N GLY A 36 0.51 20.89 -10.66
CA GLY A 36 -0.28 20.44 -11.82
C GLY A 36 0.52 19.82 -12.96
N THR A 37 1.86 19.91 -12.93
CA THR A 37 2.70 19.27 -13.95
C THR A 37 2.63 17.75 -13.86
N VAL A 38 2.68 17.08 -15.01
CA VAL A 38 2.74 15.62 -15.10
C VAL A 38 4.20 15.17 -15.12
N LEU A 39 4.55 14.25 -14.22
CA LEU A 39 5.85 13.57 -14.20
C LEU A 39 5.70 12.13 -14.64
N MET A 40 6.68 11.63 -15.39
CA MET A 40 6.75 10.24 -15.86
C MET A 40 8.14 9.67 -15.57
N LEU A 41 8.20 8.48 -14.98
CA LEU A 41 9.44 7.74 -14.83
C LEU A 41 9.89 7.18 -16.19
N VAL A 42 11.14 7.44 -16.57
CA VAL A 42 11.72 6.99 -17.85
C VAL A 42 12.91 6.06 -17.68
N ARG A 43 13.37 5.85 -16.45
CA ARG A 43 14.45 4.91 -16.12
C ARG A 43 14.29 4.38 -14.70
N GLY A 44 14.41 3.07 -14.51
CA GLY A 44 14.34 2.43 -13.20
C GLY A 44 13.83 1.01 -13.25
N MET A 45 14.01 0.28 -12.14
CA MET A 45 13.54 -1.10 -12.01
C MET A 45 12.00 -1.21 -12.04
N THR A 46 11.31 -0.18 -11.60
CA THR A 46 9.83 -0.12 -11.61
C THR A 46 9.25 -0.24 -13.01
N LEU A 47 10.00 0.19 -14.04
CA LEU A 47 9.57 0.12 -15.45
C LEU A 47 9.38 -1.32 -15.95
N HIS A 48 9.94 -2.33 -15.30
CA HIS A 48 9.66 -3.73 -15.63
C HIS A 48 8.22 -4.15 -15.32
N ASN A 49 7.57 -3.44 -14.41
CA ASN A 49 6.21 -3.76 -13.96
C ASN A 49 5.17 -2.73 -14.42
N ARG A 50 5.57 -1.45 -14.51
CA ARG A 50 4.67 -0.35 -14.90
C ARG A 50 5.47 0.90 -15.27
N VAL A 51 4.84 1.83 -15.98
CA VAL A 51 5.36 3.19 -16.21
C VAL A 51 4.69 4.13 -15.18
N PRO A 52 5.39 4.55 -14.10
CA PRO A 52 4.85 5.52 -13.16
C PRO A 52 4.56 6.86 -13.83
N ILE A 53 3.33 7.34 -13.67
CA ILE A 53 2.83 8.63 -14.13
C ILE A 53 2.15 9.27 -12.94
N CYS A 54 2.59 10.47 -12.56
CA CYS A 54 1.98 11.23 -11.46
C CYS A 54 1.76 12.68 -11.83
N ARG A 55 0.85 13.34 -11.13
CA ARG A 55 0.60 14.78 -11.20
C ARG A 55 1.03 15.41 -9.89
N VAL A 56 1.91 16.41 -9.94
CA VAL A 56 2.42 17.06 -8.74
C VAL A 56 1.40 18.03 -8.17
N ALA A 57 1.21 18.00 -6.86
CA ALA A 57 0.27 18.86 -6.14
C ALA A 57 0.92 20.19 -5.71
N THR A 58 2.25 20.25 -5.66
CA THR A 58 3.05 21.40 -5.30
C THR A 58 4.23 21.57 -6.26
N ASP A 59 4.97 22.66 -6.17
CA ASP A 59 6.19 22.86 -6.92
C ASP A 59 7.25 21.86 -6.45
N VAL A 60 7.88 21.14 -7.40
CA VAL A 60 8.87 20.10 -7.11
C VAL A 60 10.07 20.19 -8.04
N ALA A 61 11.22 19.73 -7.54
CA ALA A 61 12.37 19.35 -8.36
C ALA A 61 12.36 17.82 -8.56
N PHE A 62 13.07 17.32 -9.58
CA PHE A 62 13.11 15.90 -9.88
C PHE A 62 14.47 15.49 -10.48
N ASN A 63 14.80 14.19 -10.37
CA ASN A 63 16.05 13.63 -10.87
C ASN A 63 16.01 13.37 -12.40
N GLN A 64 17.15 12.92 -12.96
CA GLN A 64 17.30 12.65 -14.40
C GLN A 64 16.50 11.45 -14.90
N ASP A 65 16.04 10.57 -14.03
CA ASP A 65 15.28 9.37 -14.36
C ASP A 65 13.77 9.65 -14.53
N VAL A 66 13.37 10.87 -14.19
CA VAL A 66 12.01 11.39 -14.32
C VAL A 66 11.98 12.47 -15.40
N LYS A 67 10.87 12.55 -16.14
CA LYS A 67 10.60 13.61 -17.12
C LYS A 67 9.30 14.32 -16.82
N ALA A 68 9.33 15.65 -16.95
CA ALA A 68 8.11 16.45 -16.99
C ALA A 68 7.52 16.39 -18.38
N VAL A 69 6.21 16.13 -18.47
CA VAL A 69 5.43 16.11 -19.71
C VAL A 69 4.49 17.30 -19.71
N LEU A 70 4.65 18.17 -20.68
CA LEU A 70 3.88 19.39 -20.81
C LEU A 70 2.94 19.30 -22.03
N PRO A 71 1.71 19.82 -21.94
CA PRO A 71 0.80 19.84 -23.08
C PRO A 71 1.29 20.80 -24.15
N LYS A 72 1.15 20.41 -25.41
CA LYS A 72 1.26 21.33 -26.55
C LYS A 72 -0.07 22.05 -26.81
N GLU A 73 -0.03 23.03 -27.70
CA GLU A 73 -1.25 23.71 -28.16
C GLU A 73 -2.30 22.70 -28.66
N GLY A 74 -3.55 22.91 -28.26
CA GLY A 74 -4.67 22.01 -28.60
C GLY A 74 -4.89 20.88 -27.60
N LEU A 75 -3.95 20.63 -26.67
CA LEU A 75 -4.09 19.61 -25.63
C LEU A 75 -4.39 20.26 -24.27
N CYS A 76 -5.49 19.85 -23.63
CA CYS A 76 -5.87 20.32 -22.30
C CYS A 76 -4.88 19.77 -21.24
N ALA A 77 -4.34 20.65 -20.39
CA ALA A 77 -3.41 20.25 -19.33
C ALA A 77 -4.03 19.25 -18.33
N ARG A 78 -5.33 19.39 -18.03
CA ARG A 78 -6.07 18.46 -17.16
C ARG A 78 -6.28 17.10 -17.81
N PHE A 79 -6.35 17.03 -19.13
CA PHE A 79 -6.53 15.79 -19.89
C PHE A 79 -5.22 15.02 -20.07
N LEU A 80 -4.07 15.71 -20.15
CA LEU A 80 -2.76 15.10 -20.43
C LEU A 80 -2.42 13.91 -19.53
N PRO A 81 -2.56 13.96 -18.18
CA PRO A 81 -2.25 12.82 -17.34
C PRO A 81 -3.12 11.60 -17.67
N TYR A 82 -4.40 11.81 -17.99
CA TYR A 82 -5.32 10.73 -18.33
C TYR A 82 -5.06 10.16 -19.72
N LEU A 83 -4.63 10.98 -20.67
CA LEU A 83 -4.13 10.51 -21.96
C LEU A 83 -2.97 9.54 -21.79
N LEU A 84 -2.03 9.85 -20.89
CA LEU A 84 -0.87 9.02 -20.63
C LEU A 84 -1.24 7.74 -19.87
N VAL A 85 -2.04 7.86 -18.80
CA VAL A 85 -2.53 6.70 -18.02
C VAL A 85 -3.36 5.76 -18.89
N GLY A 86 -4.24 6.28 -19.74
CA GLY A 86 -5.05 5.45 -20.64
C GLY A 86 -4.26 4.80 -21.79
N ASN A 87 -3.04 5.24 -22.04
CA ASN A 87 -2.10 4.60 -22.96
C ASN A 87 -0.96 3.86 -22.23
N HIS A 88 -1.11 3.61 -20.90
CA HIS A 88 -0.07 3.03 -20.06
C HIS A 88 0.52 1.74 -20.65
N ASP A 89 -0.31 0.80 -21.07
CA ASP A 89 0.16 -0.51 -21.57
C ASP A 89 0.98 -0.35 -22.84
N ARG A 90 0.55 0.55 -23.74
CA ARG A 90 1.28 0.88 -24.99
C ARG A 90 2.61 1.59 -24.72
N LEU A 91 2.70 2.38 -23.64
CA LEU A 91 3.96 2.96 -23.15
C LEU A 91 4.85 1.90 -22.55
N HIS A 92 4.26 0.99 -21.75
CA HIS A 92 4.99 -0.08 -21.08
C HIS A 92 5.59 -1.08 -22.09
N GLU A 93 4.87 -1.40 -23.17
CA GLU A 93 5.37 -2.25 -24.29
C GLU A 93 6.62 -1.68 -24.98
N ARG A 94 6.89 -0.38 -24.84
CA ARG A 94 8.06 0.32 -25.40
C ARG A 94 9.23 0.47 -24.45
N VAL A 95 9.13 -0.12 -23.26
CA VAL A 95 10.22 -0.15 -22.29
C VAL A 95 11.28 -1.15 -22.72
N ASP A 96 12.49 -0.65 -22.96
CA ASP A 96 13.67 -1.47 -23.25
C ASP A 96 14.38 -1.89 -21.96
N SER A 97 15.04 -3.04 -22.01
CA SER A 97 16.01 -3.43 -20.98
C SER A 97 17.34 -2.73 -21.26
N ALA A 98 17.66 -1.67 -20.52
CA ALA A 98 18.99 -1.07 -20.54
C ALA A 98 19.99 -2.00 -19.85
N GLY A 99 21.30 -1.85 -20.17
CA GLY A 99 22.36 -2.62 -19.50
C GLY A 99 22.22 -2.63 -17.97
N HIS A 100 22.61 -3.71 -17.33
CA HIS A 100 22.45 -3.98 -15.89
C HIS A 100 21.01 -4.24 -15.42
N GLY A 101 20.09 -4.62 -16.31
CA GLY A 101 18.73 -5.00 -15.95
C GLY A 101 17.80 -3.86 -15.55
N THR A 102 18.15 -2.60 -15.82
CA THR A 102 17.31 -1.44 -15.55
C THR A 102 16.39 -1.15 -16.74
N GLY A 103 15.08 -1.03 -16.51
CA GLY A 103 14.12 -0.62 -17.55
C GLY A 103 14.39 0.82 -18.00
N ARG A 104 14.22 1.07 -19.30
CA ARG A 104 14.37 2.41 -19.93
C ARG A 104 13.26 2.66 -20.93
N LEU A 105 12.63 3.83 -20.85
CA LEU A 105 11.68 4.33 -21.81
C LEU A 105 12.28 5.56 -22.53
N ASN A 106 12.67 5.37 -23.78
CA ASN A 106 13.32 6.42 -24.55
C ASN A 106 12.35 7.55 -24.89
N THR A 107 12.85 8.79 -24.94
CA THR A 107 12.04 9.97 -25.25
C THR A 107 11.39 9.86 -26.62
N ASP A 108 12.11 9.35 -27.63
CA ASP A 108 11.61 9.19 -28.98
C ASP A 108 10.47 8.18 -29.06
N GLU A 109 10.50 7.13 -28.22
CA GLU A 109 9.42 6.16 -28.09
C GLU A 109 8.16 6.80 -27.49
N ILE A 110 8.32 7.71 -26.52
CA ILE A 110 7.18 8.46 -25.96
C ILE A 110 6.60 9.40 -27.01
N LEU A 111 7.46 10.17 -27.71
CA LEU A 111 7.04 11.18 -28.68
C LEU A 111 6.45 10.58 -29.96
N SER A 112 6.89 9.38 -30.35
CA SER A 112 6.39 8.67 -31.54
C SER A 112 5.14 7.85 -31.26
N LEU A 113 4.66 7.76 -30.01
CA LEU A 113 3.45 7.02 -29.69
C LEU A 113 2.23 7.67 -30.34
N PRO A 114 1.57 7.03 -31.32
CA PRO A 114 0.37 7.59 -31.91
C PRO A 114 -0.76 7.54 -30.90
N VAL A 115 -1.31 8.71 -30.55
CA VAL A 115 -2.42 8.85 -29.61
C VAL A 115 -3.61 9.51 -30.31
N PHE A 116 -4.81 9.11 -29.91
CA PHE A 116 -6.02 9.80 -30.33
C PHE A 116 -6.22 11.03 -29.43
N VAL A 117 -6.40 12.20 -30.04
CA VAL A 117 -6.71 13.45 -29.34
C VAL A 117 -8.15 13.84 -29.65
N PRO A 118 -9.09 13.72 -28.71
CA PRO A 118 -10.47 14.08 -28.90
C PRO A 118 -10.67 15.61 -28.98
N SER A 119 -11.90 16.05 -29.24
CA SER A 119 -12.27 17.47 -29.20
C SER A 119 -11.98 18.08 -27.82
N LYS A 120 -11.82 19.42 -27.76
CA LYS A 120 -11.54 20.11 -26.47
C LYS A 120 -12.63 19.84 -25.41
N THR A 121 -13.88 19.74 -25.81
CA THR A 121 -15.00 19.41 -24.92
C THR A 121 -14.84 18.00 -24.36
N GLU A 122 -14.61 17.02 -25.21
CA GLU A 122 -14.39 15.63 -24.80
C GLU A 122 -13.13 15.47 -23.92
N GLN A 123 -12.06 16.22 -24.22
CA GLN A 123 -10.88 16.25 -23.33
C GLN A 123 -11.25 16.73 -21.92
N ALA A 124 -12.08 17.78 -21.80
CA ALA A 124 -12.53 18.29 -20.53
C ALA A 124 -13.42 17.29 -19.80
N ASP A 125 -14.33 16.61 -20.49
CA ASP A 125 -15.22 15.59 -19.92
C ASP A 125 -14.43 14.36 -19.41
N ILE A 126 -13.48 13.86 -20.20
CA ILE A 126 -12.62 12.75 -19.80
C ILE A 126 -11.75 13.14 -18.60
N ALA A 127 -11.20 14.36 -18.61
CA ALA A 127 -10.43 14.88 -17.49
C ALA A 127 -11.28 14.97 -16.22
N ALA A 128 -12.51 15.45 -16.30
CA ALA A 128 -13.42 15.56 -15.17
C ALA A 128 -13.76 14.18 -14.55
N ILE A 129 -14.00 13.16 -15.39
CA ILE A 129 -14.23 11.78 -14.93
C ILE A 129 -12.98 11.24 -14.23
N GLY A 130 -11.81 11.38 -14.84
CA GLY A 130 -10.54 10.91 -14.27
C GLY A 130 -10.21 11.61 -12.95
N GLU A 131 -10.31 12.93 -12.89
CA GLU A 131 -10.09 13.72 -11.68
C GLU A 131 -11.05 13.31 -10.55
N GLY A 132 -12.34 13.16 -10.83
CA GLY A 132 -13.31 12.75 -9.82
C GLY A 132 -13.01 11.37 -9.22
N LEU A 133 -12.52 10.41 -10.02
CA LEU A 133 -12.08 9.10 -9.53
C LEU A 133 -10.80 9.21 -8.69
N ASP A 134 -9.80 9.95 -9.17
CA ASP A 134 -8.52 10.07 -8.48
C ASP A 134 -8.63 10.90 -7.18
N GLU A 135 -9.43 11.97 -7.18
CA GLU A 135 -9.73 12.74 -5.96
C GLU A 135 -10.45 11.87 -4.93
N ARG A 136 -11.39 11.03 -5.36
CA ARG A 136 -12.07 10.13 -4.43
C ARG A 136 -11.12 9.07 -3.86
N ILE A 137 -10.25 8.49 -4.70
CA ILE A 137 -9.19 7.55 -4.25
C ILE A 137 -8.27 8.23 -3.25
N HIS A 138 -7.80 9.43 -3.56
CA HIS A 138 -6.93 10.21 -2.70
C HIS A 138 -7.58 10.50 -1.34
N ASN A 139 -8.81 11.05 -1.33
CA ASN A 139 -9.53 11.36 -0.11
C ASN A 139 -9.78 10.12 0.77
N LEU A 140 -10.07 8.96 0.17
CA LEU A 140 -10.23 7.71 0.93
C LEU A 140 -8.90 7.25 1.56
N ARG A 141 -7.77 7.43 0.89
CA ARG A 141 -6.44 7.11 1.43
C ARG A 141 -6.06 8.04 2.58
N GLN A 142 -6.27 9.35 2.44
CA GLN A 142 -6.04 10.33 3.51
C GLN A 142 -6.93 10.04 4.73
N THR A 143 -8.20 9.72 4.48
CA THR A 143 -9.13 9.29 5.54
C THR A 143 -8.60 8.05 6.25
N ASN A 144 -8.10 7.06 5.52
CA ASN A 144 -7.56 5.83 6.11
C ASN A 144 -6.31 6.08 6.96
N ALA A 145 -5.41 6.94 6.51
CA ALA A 145 -4.25 7.34 7.31
C ALA A 145 -4.68 8.00 8.63
N THR A 146 -5.69 8.86 8.58
CA THR A 146 -6.27 9.51 9.78
C THR A 146 -6.95 8.51 10.70
N LEU A 147 -7.79 7.61 10.17
CA LEU A 147 -8.48 6.57 10.96
C LEU A 147 -7.48 5.66 11.66
N GLU A 148 -6.43 5.26 10.96
CA GLU A 148 -5.38 4.41 11.53
C GLU A 148 -4.59 5.14 12.62
N ALA A 149 -4.23 6.41 12.41
CA ALA A 149 -3.54 7.20 13.41
C ALA A 149 -4.38 7.39 14.67
N ILE A 150 -5.68 7.67 14.53
CA ILE A 150 -6.61 7.78 15.67
C ILE A 150 -6.71 6.44 16.40
N ALA A 151 -6.96 5.34 15.70
CA ALA A 151 -7.11 4.02 16.33
C ALA A 151 -5.80 3.57 17.01
N ALA A 152 -4.64 3.84 16.41
CA ALA A 152 -3.34 3.54 17.01
C ALA A 152 -3.07 4.40 18.27
N ALA A 153 -3.44 5.68 18.24
CA ALA A 153 -3.31 6.56 19.40
C ALA A 153 -4.21 6.12 20.57
N LEU A 154 -5.46 5.74 20.26
CA LEU A 154 -6.38 5.18 21.27
C LEU A 154 -5.86 3.85 21.81
N PHE A 155 -5.36 2.97 20.94
CA PHE A 155 -4.76 1.72 21.39
C PHE A 155 -3.57 1.97 22.35
N LYS A 156 -2.67 2.87 21.96
CA LYS A 156 -1.53 3.23 22.80
C LYS A 156 -1.96 3.81 24.14
N SER A 157 -2.85 4.80 24.12
CA SER A 157 -3.35 5.45 25.34
C SER A 157 -4.02 4.46 26.30
N TRP A 158 -4.85 3.55 25.79
CA TRP A 158 -5.67 2.68 26.65
C TRP A 158 -4.99 1.36 27.04
N PHE A 159 -4.12 0.80 26.20
CA PHE A 159 -3.57 -0.55 26.37
C PHE A 159 -2.05 -0.57 26.65
N VAL A 160 -1.39 0.59 26.55
CA VAL A 160 0.05 0.72 26.76
C VAL A 160 0.36 1.75 27.85
N ASP A 161 -0.18 2.95 27.70
CA ASP A 161 0.06 4.06 28.64
C ASP A 161 -0.96 4.05 29.81
N PHE A 162 -2.12 3.40 29.63
CA PHE A 162 -3.22 3.28 30.62
C PHE A 162 -3.73 4.64 31.09
N ASP A 163 -3.83 5.59 30.14
CA ASP A 163 -4.26 6.96 30.43
C ASP A 163 -5.63 6.99 31.09
N GLY A 164 -5.74 7.80 32.15
CA GLY A 164 -6.99 7.97 32.90
C GLY A 164 -7.25 6.91 33.97
N VAL A 165 -6.38 5.90 34.15
CA VAL A 165 -6.50 4.92 35.23
C VAL A 165 -5.79 5.48 36.47
N PRO A 166 -6.51 5.67 37.64
CA PRO A 166 -5.92 6.17 38.85
C PRO A 166 -4.84 5.24 39.38
N PRO A 167 -3.77 5.72 40.08
CA PRO A 167 -2.71 4.90 40.63
C PRO A 167 -3.21 3.80 41.59
N GLU A 168 -4.27 4.10 42.35
CA GLU A 168 -4.92 3.15 43.27
C GLU A 168 -5.61 1.98 42.54
N ASP A 169 -5.95 2.14 41.24
CA ASP A 169 -6.56 1.09 40.42
C ASP A 169 -5.55 0.33 39.56
N MET A 170 -4.26 0.53 39.83
CA MET A 170 -3.17 -0.19 39.20
C MET A 170 -2.71 -1.40 40.02
N GLN A 171 -2.15 -2.41 39.38
CA GLN A 171 -1.53 -3.60 39.98
C GLN A 171 -0.18 -3.87 39.33
N GLN A 172 0.73 -4.49 40.10
CA GLN A 172 2.05 -4.88 39.61
C GLN A 172 1.96 -6.10 38.68
N SER A 173 2.72 -6.08 37.60
CA SER A 173 2.82 -7.17 36.63
C SER A 173 4.24 -7.27 36.05
N GLU A 174 4.47 -8.23 35.15
CA GLU A 174 5.72 -8.34 34.38
C GLU A 174 5.91 -7.19 33.33
N LEU A 175 4.85 -6.45 32.99
CA LEU A 175 4.89 -5.23 32.17
C LEU A 175 5.02 -3.95 32.99
N GLY A 176 5.24 -4.07 34.32
CA GLY A 176 5.13 -2.96 35.25
C GLY A 176 3.71 -2.80 35.78
N LEU A 177 3.28 -1.55 36.01
CA LEU A 177 1.93 -1.28 36.52
C LEU A 177 0.92 -1.40 35.36
N ILE A 178 -0.13 -2.23 35.55
CA ILE A 178 -1.27 -2.37 34.66
C ILE A 178 -2.58 -2.17 35.45
N PRO A 179 -3.72 -1.88 34.81
CA PRO A 179 -5.00 -1.74 35.49
C PRO A 179 -5.38 -3.02 36.27
N LYS A 180 -5.99 -2.87 37.43
CA LYS A 180 -6.52 -4.00 38.22
C LYS A 180 -7.49 -4.85 37.43
N GLY A 181 -7.34 -6.17 37.55
CA GLY A 181 -8.16 -7.15 36.85
C GLY A 181 -7.73 -7.41 35.39
N TRP A 182 -6.76 -6.65 34.84
CA TRP A 182 -6.17 -6.97 33.54
C TRP A 182 -5.13 -8.08 33.70
N GLN A 183 -4.92 -8.83 32.60
CA GLN A 183 -3.96 -9.93 32.54
C GLN A 183 -2.86 -9.64 31.54
N VAL A 184 -1.64 -10.11 31.84
CA VAL A 184 -0.56 -10.09 30.86
C VAL A 184 -0.61 -11.38 30.04
N ALA A 185 -0.63 -11.24 28.72
CA ALA A 185 -0.68 -12.36 27.78
C ALA A 185 0.39 -12.20 26.70
N SER A 186 0.84 -13.30 26.10
CA SER A 186 1.72 -13.25 24.93
C SER A 186 0.91 -13.10 23.65
N LEU A 187 1.53 -12.58 22.57
CA LEU A 187 0.87 -12.43 21.29
C LEU A 187 0.32 -13.77 20.77
N ASP A 188 1.07 -14.85 20.92
CA ASP A 188 0.69 -16.19 20.49
C ASP A 188 -0.30 -16.90 21.41
N SER A 189 -0.61 -16.33 22.57
CA SER A 189 -1.70 -16.80 23.43
C SER A 189 -3.04 -16.11 23.14
N ILE A 190 -3.02 -14.90 22.59
CA ILE A 190 -4.24 -14.14 22.25
C ILE A 190 -4.66 -14.30 20.79
N ALA A 191 -3.77 -14.80 19.93
CA ALA A 191 -4.04 -14.99 18.51
C ALA A 191 -3.22 -16.12 17.90
N ASP A 192 -3.77 -16.76 16.89
CA ASP A 192 -3.10 -17.78 16.07
C ASP A 192 -2.29 -17.11 14.97
N TYR A 193 -1.01 -17.46 14.87
CA TYR A 193 -0.09 -17.03 13.82
C TYR A 193 0.17 -18.20 12.86
N LEU A 194 -0.71 -18.37 11.87
CA LEU A 194 -0.59 -19.43 10.87
C LEU A 194 0.50 -19.09 9.86
N ASN A 195 1.58 -19.88 9.84
CA ASN A 195 2.63 -19.73 8.83
C ASN A 195 2.14 -20.23 7.46
N GLY A 196 2.43 -19.47 6.41
CA GLY A 196 2.09 -19.87 5.05
C GLY A 196 2.93 -21.02 4.51
N LEU A 197 2.73 -21.35 3.23
CA LEU A 197 3.31 -22.49 2.55
C LEU A 197 4.44 -22.10 1.58
N ALA A 198 5.36 -23.05 1.36
CA ALA A 198 6.31 -23.03 0.27
C ALA A 198 5.57 -23.30 -1.06
N LEU A 199 4.92 -22.27 -1.62
CA LEU A 199 3.93 -22.40 -2.68
C LEU A 199 4.50 -22.90 -4.01
N GLN A 200 5.81 -22.90 -4.21
CA GLN A 200 6.47 -23.59 -5.31
C GLN A 200 6.21 -25.12 -5.32
N LYS A 201 5.80 -25.69 -4.17
CA LYS A 201 5.38 -27.11 -4.06
C LYS A 201 3.92 -27.34 -4.44
N PHE A 202 3.18 -26.28 -4.69
CA PHE A 202 1.75 -26.28 -5.02
C PHE A 202 1.52 -25.48 -6.30
N PRO A 203 2.03 -25.97 -7.46
CA PRO A 203 1.88 -25.28 -8.74
C PRO A 203 0.41 -25.20 -9.15
N PRO A 204 0.04 -24.22 -10.00
CA PRO A 204 -1.33 -24.08 -10.50
C PRO A 204 -1.73 -25.29 -11.35
N GLU A 205 -3.02 -25.56 -11.44
CA GLU A 205 -3.59 -26.64 -12.26
C GLU A 205 -3.56 -26.30 -13.75
N GLY A 206 -3.50 -25.02 -14.10
CA GLY A 206 -3.46 -24.52 -15.47
C GLY A 206 -3.23 -23.02 -15.52
N ASP A 207 -3.21 -22.47 -16.72
CA ASP A 207 -2.95 -21.03 -16.92
C ASP A 207 -4.06 -20.13 -16.39
N THR A 208 -5.29 -20.63 -16.32
CA THR A 208 -6.49 -19.92 -15.87
C THR A 208 -6.98 -20.38 -14.50
N GLU A 209 -6.55 -21.56 -14.02
CA GLU A 209 -6.92 -22.12 -12.72
C GLU A 209 -5.79 -21.93 -11.71
N PHE A 210 -5.75 -20.79 -11.08
CA PHE A 210 -4.73 -20.44 -10.09
C PHE A 210 -5.24 -19.44 -9.06
N VAL A 211 -4.53 -19.37 -7.93
CA VAL A 211 -4.62 -18.26 -6.95
C VAL A 211 -3.29 -17.51 -6.97
N PRO A 212 -3.29 -16.17 -6.97
CA PRO A 212 -2.05 -15.39 -6.88
C PRO A 212 -1.38 -15.60 -5.52
N VAL A 213 -0.06 -15.72 -5.52
CA VAL A 213 0.75 -15.88 -4.30
C VAL A 213 0.98 -14.54 -3.63
N ILE A 214 0.58 -14.40 -2.37
CA ILE A 214 0.85 -13.22 -1.57
C ILE A 214 2.18 -13.40 -0.85
N LYS A 215 3.22 -12.74 -1.35
CA LYS A 215 4.55 -12.61 -0.75
C LYS A 215 4.69 -11.25 -0.07
N ILE A 216 5.83 -10.98 0.54
CA ILE A 216 6.16 -9.67 1.15
C ILE A 216 5.99 -8.52 0.14
N ALA A 217 6.38 -8.74 -1.12
CA ALA A 217 6.22 -7.74 -2.18
C ALA A 217 4.75 -7.37 -2.44
N GLN A 218 3.86 -8.37 -2.50
CA GLN A 218 2.42 -8.17 -2.67
C GLN A 218 1.80 -7.51 -1.44
N LEU A 219 2.22 -7.93 -0.23
CA LEU A 219 1.75 -7.31 1.01
C LEU A 219 2.06 -5.80 1.03
N ARG A 220 3.29 -5.41 0.68
CA ARG A 220 3.71 -4.01 0.59
C ARG A 220 3.00 -3.24 -0.51
N ALA A 221 2.76 -3.89 -1.65
CA ALA A 221 2.07 -3.28 -2.78
C ALA A 221 0.55 -3.18 -2.58
N GLY A 222 -0.03 -3.94 -1.63
CA GLY A 222 -1.46 -4.01 -1.39
C GLY A 222 -2.27 -4.61 -2.55
N ASN A 223 -1.62 -5.38 -3.43
CA ASN A 223 -2.28 -5.99 -4.60
C ASN A 223 -1.52 -7.23 -5.09
N THR A 224 -2.14 -7.97 -5.99
CA THR A 224 -1.59 -9.23 -6.56
C THR A 224 -0.98 -9.06 -7.96
N LYS A 225 -0.75 -7.84 -8.44
CA LYS A 225 -0.13 -7.61 -9.76
C LYS A 225 1.27 -8.23 -9.81
N GLY A 226 1.57 -9.01 -10.85
CA GLY A 226 2.85 -9.69 -11.00
C GLY A 226 3.12 -10.79 -9.98
N ALA A 227 2.11 -11.26 -9.23
CA ALA A 227 2.26 -12.35 -8.29
C ALA A 227 2.50 -13.69 -9.02
N ASP A 228 3.28 -14.56 -8.39
CA ASP A 228 3.37 -15.96 -8.83
C ASP A 228 2.00 -16.63 -8.70
N LYS A 229 1.84 -17.76 -9.37
CA LYS A 229 0.62 -18.55 -9.39
C LYS A 229 0.76 -19.79 -8.53
N ALA A 230 -0.29 -20.13 -7.78
CA ALA A 230 -0.38 -21.35 -6.97
C ALA A 230 -1.68 -22.09 -7.24
N SER A 231 -1.73 -23.35 -6.80
CA SER A 231 -2.90 -24.24 -6.91
C SER A 231 -4.15 -23.64 -6.27
N THR A 232 -5.30 -23.85 -6.87
CA THR A 232 -6.62 -23.56 -6.29
C THR A 232 -7.04 -24.55 -5.22
N LYS A 233 -6.37 -25.71 -5.12
CA LYS A 233 -6.70 -26.82 -4.20
C LYS A 233 -5.99 -26.74 -2.84
N LEU A 234 -5.55 -25.54 -2.47
CA LEU A 234 -5.00 -25.30 -1.14
C LEU A 234 -6.09 -25.45 -0.07
N LYS A 235 -5.71 -25.86 1.15
CA LYS A 235 -6.63 -25.87 2.26
C LYS A 235 -7.11 -24.42 2.56
N PRO A 236 -8.37 -24.26 2.99
CA PRO A 236 -8.98 -22.93 3.18
C PRO A 236 -8.18 -22.00 4.11
N GLU A 237 -7.52 -22.54 5.14
CA GLU A 237 -6.71 -21.74 6.08
C GLU A 237 -5.54 -21.00 5.41
N TYR A 238 -5.00 -21.53 4.29
CA TYR A 238 -3.92 -20.92 3.52
C TYR A 238 -4.40 -19.98 2.41
N ILE A 239 -5.71 -19.85 2.26
CA ILE A 239 -6.30 -18.82 1.39
C ILE A 239 -6.44 -17.54 2.20
N VAL A 240 -5.96 -16.46 1.62
CA VAL A 240 -6.08 -15.10 2.16
C VAL A 240 -7.23 -14.40 1.45
N GLU A 241 -8.08 -13.78 2.23
CA GLU A 241 -9.22 -12.99 1.74
C GLU A 241 -9.07 -11.52 2.20
N ASP A 242 -9.89 -10.65 1.61
CA ASP A 242 -9.94 -9.24 2.03
C ASP A 242 -10.33 -9.12 3.51
N GLY A 243 -9.59 -8.30 4.24
CA GLY A 243 -9.79 -8.10 5.67
C GLY A 243 -8.97 -9.05 6.56
N ASP A 244 -8.22 -9.99 6.00
CA ASP A 244 -7.27 -10.80 6.77
C ASP A 244 -6.09 -9.95 7.23
N VAL A 245 -5.61 -10.20 8.45
CA VAL A 245 -4.39 -9.57 8.98
C VAL A 245 -3.20 -10.45 8.66
N LEU A 246 -2.23 -9.86 7.96
CA LEU A 246 -0.99 -10.53 7.56
C LEU A 246 0.20 -9.89 8.26
N PHE A 247 1.16 -10.72 8.64
CA PHE A 247 2.43 -10.28 9.23
C PHE A 247 3.62 -10.94 8.51
N SER A 248 4.49 -10.12 7.92
CA SER A 248 5.76 -10.61 7.36
C SER A 248 6.80 -10.75 8.47
N TRP A 249 7.23 -11.99 8.75
CA TRP A 249 8.15 -12.30 9.84
C TRP A 249 9.61 -12.41 9.40
N SER A 250 9.90 -12.18 8.11
CA SER A 250 11.25 -12.19 7.54
C SER A 250 11.41 -11.06 6.52
N GLY A 251 12.64 -10.60 6.30
CA GLY A 251 12.93 -9.47 5.42
C GLY A 251 12.38 -8.16 5.96
N SER A 252 11.52 -7.49 5.20
CA SER A 252 10.80 -6.32 5.69
C SER A 252 9.63 -6.77 6.57
N LEU A 253 9.74 -6.55 7.89
CA LEU A 253 8.70 -6.92 8.84
C LEU A 253 7.59 -5.85 8.85
N GLU A 254 6.39 -6.27 8.46
CA GLU A 254 5.20 -5.41 8.36
C GLU A 254 3.96 -6.16 8.80
N VAL A 255 3.03 -5.48 9.46
CA VAL A 255 1.71 -6.00 9.84
C VAL A 255 0.66 -5.17 9.14
N GLU A 256 -0.12 -5.78 8.25
CA GLU A 256 -1.11 -5.08 7.43
C GLU A 256 -2.42 -5.86 7.35
N VAL A 257 -3.51 -5.11 7.16
CA VAL A 257 -4.79 -5.69 6.75
C VAL A 257 -4.77 -5.84 5.24
N TRP A 258 -4.91 -7.06 4.77
CA TRP A 258 -4.95 -7.33 3.35
C TRP A 258 -6.26 -6.89 2.71
N THR A 259 -6.17 -6.17 1.59
CA THR A 259 -7.32 -5.73 0.78
C THR A 259 -7.06 -5.88 -0.72
N GLY A 260 -6.08 -6.72 -1.08
CA GLY A 260 -5.62 -6.93 -2.46
C GLY A 260 -6.37 -8.04 -3.21
N GLY A 261 -7.43 -8.62 -2.62
CA GLY A 261 -8.20 -9.72 -3.19
C GLY A 261 -7.69 -11.09 -2.75
N ARG A 262 -8.41 -12.13 -3.17
CA ARG A 262 -8.10 -13.53 -2.84
C ARG A 262 -6.70 -13.94 -3.30
N GLY A 263 -5.96 -14.67 -2.44
CA GLY A 263 -4.63 -15.15 -2.76
C GLY A 263 -4.17 -16.29 -1.85
N ALA A 264 -2.99 -16.82 -2.12
CA ALA A 264 -2.36 -17.93 -1.37
C ALA A 264 -1.28 -17.38 -0.42
N LEU A 265 -1.30 -17.83 0.82
CA LEU A 265 -0.39 -17.39 1.88
C LEU A 265 1.00 -17.98 1.71
N ASN A 266 2.00 -17.13 1.44
CA ASN A 266 3.40 -17.55 1.28
C ASN A 266 4.08 -17.83 2.62
N GLN A 267 5.06 -18.74 2.63
CA GLN A 267 5.81 -19.20 3.81
C GLN A 267 6.49 -18.10 4.64
N HIS A 268 6.68 -16.89 4.09
CA HIS A 268 7.31 -15.75 4.77
C HIS A 268 6.30 -14.82 5.46
N LEU A 269 5.03 -15.18 5.42
CA LEU A 269 3.94 -14.46 6.06
C LEU A 269 3.23 -15.34 7.09
N PHE A 270 2.77 -14.70 8.17
CA PHE A 270 1.72 -15.23 9.02
C PHE A 270 0.37 -14.63 8.62
N LYS A 271 -0.68 -15.44 8.67
CA LYS A 271 -2.05 -15.00 8.76
C LYS A 271 -2.45 -15.03 10.23
N ILE A 272 -2.90 -13.90 10.75
CA ILE A 272 -3.25 -13.76 12.17
C ILE A 272 -4.76 -13.85 12.31
N THR A 273 -5.22 -14.72 13.21
CA THR A 273 -6.63 -14.86 13.58
C THR A 273 -6.78 -15.01 15.09
N SER A 274 -7.94 -14.67 15.63
CA SER A 274 -8.22 -14.87 17.06
C SER A 274 -9.69 -15.16 17.27
N ARG A 275 -9.98 -15.93 18.33
CA ARG A 275 -11.30 -16.11 18.92
C ARG A 275 -11.42 -15.45 20.30
N GLU A 276 -10.28 -15.01 20.84
CA GLU A 276 -10.16 -14.48 22.20
C GLU A 276 -10.28 -12.95 22.24
N VAL A 277 -9.79 -12.26 21.18
CA VAL A 277 -9.76 -10.81 21.12
C VAL A 277 -10.21 -10.30 19.75
N PRO A 278 -10.73 -9.06 19.66
CA PRO A 278 -11.14 -8.43 18.40
C PRO A 278 -9.98 -8.29 17.41
N LYS A 279 -10.31 -8.22 16.12
CA LYS A 279 -9.33 -8.10 15.01
C LYS A 279 -8.40 -6.89 15.17
N TRP A 280 -8.94 -5.73 15.48
CA TRP A 280 -8.17 -4.52 15.72
C TRP A 280 -7.17 -4.68 16.88
N PHE A 281 -7.54 -5.45 17.93
CA PHE A 281 -6.68 -5.61 19.09
C PHE A 281 -5.40 -6.39 18.71
N TYR A 282 -5.52 -7.59 18.14
CA TYR A 282 -4.32 -8.34 17.74
C TYR A 282 -3.53 -7.66 16.63
N TYR A 283 -4.18 -6.88 15.77
CA TYR A 283 -3.50 -6.06 14.76
C TYR A 283 -2.60 -5.00 15.41
N PHE A 284 -3.14 -4.16 16.30
CA PHE A 284 -2.35 -3.11 16.95
C PHE A 284 -1.37 -3.69 17.97
N ALA A 285 -1.72 -4.74 18.71
CA ALA A 285 -0.83 -5.46 19.60
C ALA A 285 0.41 -5.99 18.88
N THR A 286 0.24 -6.60 17.70
CA THR A 286 1.37 -7.08 16.89
C THR A 286 2.19 -5.91 16.36
N ARG A 287 1.55 -4.83 15.90
CA ARG A 287 2.23 -3.62 15.40
C ARG A 287 3.04 -2.90 16.49
N GLN A 288 2.58 -2.90 17.72
CA GLN A 288 3.31 -2.32 18.86
C GLN A 288 4.69 -2.95 19.04
N HIS A 289 4.82 -4.25 18.78
CA HIS A 289 6.08 -4.99 18.90
C HIS A 289 6.94 -4.96 17.62
N LEU A 290 6.47 -4.32 16.52
CA LEU A 290 7.26 -4.26 15.28
C LEU A 290 8.64 -3.61 15.43
N PRO A 291 8.83 -2.52 16.20
CA PRO A 291 10.18 -1.94 16.42
C PRO A 291 11.14 -2.97 17.01
N ASP A 292 10.73 -3.71 18.03
CA ASP A 292 11.53 -4.74 18.68
C ASP A 292 11.80 -5.92 17.72
N PHE A 293 10.80 -6.37 17.01
CA PHE A 293 10.95 -7.43 16.00
C PHE A 293 11.92 -7.04 14.89
N ARG A 294 11.88 -5.77 14.44
CA ARG A 294 12.82 -5.23 13.45
C ARG A 294 14.24 -5.16 14.00
N ALA A 295 14.42 -4.76 15.27
CA ALA A 295 15.71 -4.75 15.93
C ALA A 295 16.29 -6.18 16.05
N ILE A 296 15.47 -7.17 16.44
CA ILE A 296 15.87 -8.59 16.52
C ILE A 296 16.27 -9.11 15.11
N ALA A 297 15.50 -8.79 14.08
CA ALA A 297 15.79 -9.22 12.72
C ALA A 297 17.09 -8.58 12.18
N ALA A 298 17.32 -7.30 12.47
CA ALA A 298 18.55 -6.57 12.09
C ALA A 298 19.80 -7.15 12.76
N GLY A 299 19.70 -7.64 14.01
CA GLY A 299 20.82 -8.26 14.74
C GLY A 299 21.30 -9.61 14.17
N LYS A 300 20.56 -10.20 13.21
CA LYS A 300 20.90 -11.50 12.56
C LYS A 300 21.49 -11.29 11.15
N ALA A 301 22.40 -10.39 10.99
CA ALA A 301 22.88 -9.77 9.74
C ALA A 301 23.61 -10.69 8.72
N THR A 302 23.73 -11.99 8.91
CA THR A 302 24.39 -12.90 7.93
C THR A 302 23.43 -13.59 6.97
N THR A 303 22.11 -13.47 7.21
CA THR A 303 21.03 -14.02 6.38
C THR A 303 19.86 -13.04 6.36
N MET A 304 18.82 -13.32 5.56
CA MET A 304 17.59 -12.55 5.60
C MET A 304 17.09 -12.47 7.05
N GLY A 305 17.09 -11.26 7.64
CA GLY A 305 16.66 -11.03 9.01
C GLY A 305 15.25 -11.57 9.24
N HIS A 306 15.04 -12.24 10.37
CA HIS A 306 13.74 -12.87 10.69
C HIS A 306 13.53 -13.01 12.19
N ILE A 307 12.26 -13.11 12.59
CA ILE A 307 11.90 -13.50 13.96
C ILE A 307 11.58 -15.00 14.02
N GLN A 308 11.57 -15.54 15.24
CA GLN A 308 11.17 -16.91 15.55
C GLN A 308 9.88 -16.90 16.37
N ARG A 309 9.17 -18.04 16.45
CA ARG A 309 7.93 -18.14 17.25
C ARG A 309 8.12 -17.75 18.70
N GLY A 310 9.27 -18.09 19.33
CA GLY A 310 9.58 -17.67 20.68
C GLY A 310 9.58 -16.15 20.90
N HIS A 311 9.79 -15.34 19.87
CA HIS A 311 9.68 -13.89 19.99
C HIS A 311 8.20 -13.43 20.09
N LEU A 312 7.24 -14.18 19.52
CA LEU A 312 5.81 -13.95 19.74
C LEU A 312 5.40 -14.28 21.17
N THR A 313 5.95 -15.36 21.74
CA THR A 313 5.73 -15.75 23.15
C THR A 313 6.34 -14.74 24.12
N ALA A 314 7.48 -14.15 23.76
CA ALA A 314 8.14 -13.12 24.56
C ALA A 314 7.45 -11.75 24.47
N ALA A 315 6.76 -11.47 23.38
CA ALA A 315 6.03 -10.22 23.17
C ALA A 315 4.73 -10.23 24.00
N LYS A 316 4.71 -9.40 25.04
CA LYS A 316 3.61 -9.36 26.03
C LYS A 316 2.74 -8.13 25.84
N VAL A 317 1.45 -8.32 26.09
CA VAL A 317 0.44 -7.26 26.05
C VAL A 317 -0.48 -7.37 27.27
N ALA A 318 -1.01 -6.24 27.70
CA ALA A 318 -2.05 -6.20 28.72
C ALA A 318 -3.43 -6.38 28.07
N VAL A 319 -4.18 -7.35 28.56
CA VAL A 319 -5.51 -7.70 28.03
C VAL A 319 -6.57 -7.39 29.09
N PRO A 320 -7.55 -6.54 28.79
CA PRO A 320 -8.65 -6.23 29.72
C PRO A 320 -9.61 -7.40 29.88
N PRO A 321 -10.43 -7.40 30.94
CA PRO A 321 -11.59 -8.27 31.03
C PRO A 321 -12.57 -8.07 29.85
N PRO A 322 -13.37 -9.10 29.49
CA PRO A 322 -14.25 -9.05 28.32
C PRO A 322 -15.24 -7.87 28.28
N ASP A 323 -15.76 -7.46 29.43
CA ASP A 323 -16.69 -6.32 29.55
C ASP A 323 -16.00 -4.98 29.25
N GLN A 324 -14.73 -4.83 29.65
CA GLN A 324 -13.93 -3.64 29.32
C GLN A 324 -13.47 -3.69 27.86
N MET A 325 -13.05 -4.85 27.36
CA MET A 325 -12.74 -5.03 25.92
C MET A 325 -13.93 -4.60 25.04
N ALA A 326 -15.14 -5.00 25.42
CA ALA A 326 -16.36 -4.62 24.70
C ALA A 326 -16.60 -3.10 24.66
N LYS A 327 -16.25 -2.37 25.74
CA LYS A 327 -16.35 -0.89 25.75
C LYS A 327 -15.38 -0.24 24.77
N HIS A 328 -14.15 -0.74 24.68
CA HIS A 328 -13.15 -0.25 23.74
C HIS A 328 -13.48 -0.64 22.28
N ASP A 329 -14.07 -1.83 22.10
CA ASP A 329 -14.51 -2.35 20.79
C ASP A 329 -15.52 -1.42 20.13
N VAL A 330 -16.50 -0.90 20.87
CA VAL A 330 -17.51 0.06 20.34
C VAL A 330 -16.85 1.31 19.71
N VAL A 331 -15.64 1.68 20.15
CA VAL A 331 -14.94 2.87 19.65
C VAL A 331 -13.96 2.52 18.54
N ILE A 332 -13.11 1.50 18.75
CA ILE A 332 -12.01 1.21 17.81
C ILE A 332 -12.48 0.39 16.61
N ALA A 333 -13.38 -0.58 16.79
CA ALA A 333 -13.82 -1.45 15.71
C ALA A 333 -14.43 -0.68 14.53
N PRO A 334 -15.31 0.33 14.72
CA PRO A 334 -15.85 1.11 13.61
C PRO A 334 -14.76 1.88 12.81
N LEU A 335 -13.73 2.40 13.47
CA LEU A 335 -12.62 3.09 12.81
C LEU A 335 -11.82 2.10 11.95
N PHE A 336 -11.55 0.92 12.51
CA PHE A 336 -10.80 -0.13 11.85
C PHE A 336 -11.57 -0.73 10.66
N ASP A 337 -12.85 -1.00 10.82
CA ASP A 337 -13.73 -1.52 9.77
C ASP A 337 -13.92 -0.49 8.64
N GLN A 338 -14.06 0.79 8.99
CA GLN A 338 -14.15 1.85 7.99
C GLN A 338 -12.86 1.96 7.17
N LYS A 339 -11.68 1.81 7.80
CA LYS A 339 -10.39 1.74 7.08
C LYS A 339 -10.39 0.61 6.05
N ILE A 340 -10.85 -0.59 6.42
CA ILE A 340 -10.93 -1.74 5.51
C ILE A 340 -11.88 -1.43 4.35
N ASN A 341 -13.08 -0.95 4.65
CA ASN A 341 -14.08 -0.61 3.63
C ASN A 341 -13.58 0.46 2.66
N ASN A 342 -12.92 1.49 3.16
CA ASN A 342 -12.31 2.51 2.32
C ASN A 342 -11.20 1.95 1.40
N ALA A 343 -10.36 1.04 1.91
CA ALA A 343 -9.33 0.40 1.10
C ALA A 343 -9.92 -0.46 -0.03
N LEU A 344 -11.02 -1.17 0.22
CA LEU A 344 -11.76 -1.92 -0.79
C LEU A 344 -12.39 -0.99 -1.84
N GLN A 345 -12.92 0.17 -1.41
CA GLN A 345 -13.43 1.19 -2.34
C GLN A 345 -12.31 1.76 -3.20
N VAL A 346 -11.14 2.06 -2.63
CA VAL A 346 -9.95 2.53 -3.38
C VAL A 346 -9.60 1.54 -4.47
N ARG A 347 -9.53 0.25 -4.17
CA ARG A 347 -9.27 -0.81 -5.17
C ARG A 347 -10.32 -0.82 -6.28
N THR A 348 -11.58 -0.74 -5.91
CA THR A 348 -12.69 -0.74 -6.89
C THR A 348 -12.64 0.47 -7.81
N LEU A 349 -12.42 1.67 -7.26
CA LEU A 349 -12.30 2.91 -8.03
C LEU A 349 -11.07 2.91 -8.94
N ALA A 350 -9.92 2.41 -8.45
CA ALA A 350 -8.72 2.28 -9.27
C ALA A 350 -8.94 1.32 -10.45
N ASN A 351 -9.54 0.15 -10.21
CA ASN A 351 -9.87 -0.80 -11.26
C ASN A 351 -10.86 -0.20 -12.28
N LEU A 352 -11.86 0.54 -11.81
CA LEU A 352 -12.83 1.23 -12.67
C LEU A 352 -12.13 2.28 -13.54
N ARG A 353 -11.29 3.13 -12.94
CA ARG A 353 -10.49 4.13 -13.67
C ARG A 353 -9.64 3.47 -14.74
N ASP A 354 -8.87 2.46 -14.38
CA ASP A 354 -7.93 1.76 -15.26
C ASP A 354 -8.66 1.03 -16.42
N ALA A 355 -9.91 0.58 -16.21
CA ALA A 355 -10.74 -0.01 -17.25
C ALA A 355 -11.43 1.02 -18.15
N LEU A 356 -11.82 2.18 -17.61
CA LEU A 356 -12.57 3.21 -18.33
C LEU A 356 -11.67 4.09 -19.21
N LEU A 357 -10.52 4.54 -18.69
CA LEU A 357 -9.66 5.50 -19.37
C LEU A 357 -9.23 5.05 -20.78
N PRO A 358 -8.73 3.82 -21.02
CA PRO A 358 -8.37 3.39 -22.36
C PRO A 358 -9.55 3.39 -23.33
N ARG A 359 -10.76 3.10 -22.86
CA ARG A 359 -11.98 3.06 -23.67
C ARG A 359 -12.50 4.45 -24.02
N LEU A 360 -12.44 5.40 -23.07
CA LEU A 360 -12.78 6.79 -23.27
C LEU A 360 -11.81 7.45 -24.26
N ILE A 361 -10.51 7.24 -24.06
CA ILE A 361 -9.45 7.82 -24.88
C ILE A 361 -9.49 7.27 -26.31
N SER A 362 -9.72 5.97 -26.47
CA SER A 362 -9.84 5.37 -27.83
C SER A 362 -11.16 5.65 -28.54
N GLY A 363 -12.10 6.33 -27.89
CA GLY A 363 -13.43 6.60 -28.44
C GLY A 363 -14.39 5.41 -28.45
N LYS A 364 -14.01 4.26 -27.88
CA LYS A 364 -14.85 3.04 -27.81
C LYS A 364 -16.09 3.18 -26.92
N LEU A 365 -16.12 4.16 -26.02
CA LEU A 365 -17.27 4.48 -25.15
C LEU A 365 -18.04 5.73 -25.62
N ARG A 366 -17.76 6.25 -26.81
CA ARG A 366 -18.61 7.29 -27.38
C ARG A 366 -19.93 6.65 -27.72
N GLY A 367 -21.01 7.11 -27.08
CA GLY A 367 -22.35 6.67 -27.44
C GLY A 367 -22.57 6.86 -28.91
N ALA A 368 -23.27 5.93 -29.57
CA ALA A 368 -23.80 6.15 -30.86
C ALA A 368 -24.66 7.43 -30.79
N GLN A 369 -24.20 8.49 -31.48
CA GLN A 369 -25.02 9.66 -31.73
C GLN A 369 -26.10 9.30 -32.72
#